data_f340dbdd5ea65960d499696ba12e016b
#
_entry.id   f340dbdd5ea65960d499696ba12e016b
#
_cell.length_a   1.000
_cell.length_b   1.000
_cell.length_c   1.000
_cell.angle_alpha   90.00
_cell.angle_beta   90.00
_cell.angle_gamma   90.00
#
_symmetry.space_group_name_H-M   'P 1'
#
loop_
_entity.id
_entity.type
_entity.pdbx_description
1 polymer ?
#
loop_
_entity_poly.entity_id
_entity_poly.type
_entity_poly.pdbx_seq_one_letter_code
_entity_poly.pdbx_strand_id
1 'polypeptide(L)'
;QKLASHFDSNIILPCDVANDKDIENLFPLLEKEWGKFDILVHSIAFVPKEALSGDFIESTSRENFTIAHNISSYSFTALAKAAIPYLNTNSSLLTLSYLGAERTMPNYNVMGLAKASLEANVRYMSHSLGKKGFRVNAISAGPIKTLAASGIANFDKMYDFNERHAALKRNVTIDEVGNVAA
;
A
#
# COMPACT_ATOMS: atom_id res chain seq x y z
N GLN A 1 6.26 17.08 4.45
CA GLN A 1 7.45 17.93 4.27
C GLN A 1 8.70 17.34 4.95
N LYS A 2 8.68 17.05 6.28
CA LYS A 2 9.86 16.53 6.99
C LYS A 2 10.47 15.25 6.40
N LEU A 3 9.68 14.33 5.85
CA LEU A 3 10.21 13.09 5.26
C LEU A 3 10.86 13.35 3.89
N ALA A 4 10.26 14.19 3.07
CA ALA A 4 10.80 14.49 1.74
C ALA A 4 12.15 15.25 1.79
N SER A 5 12.37 16.06 2.81
CA SER A 5 13.65 16.76 3.00
C SER A 5 14.84 15.80 3.27
N HIS A 6 14.58 14.57 3.76
CA HIS A 6 15.63 13.56 3.92
C HIS A 6 16.08 12.94 2.59
N PHE A 7 15.31 13.13 1.53
CA PHE A 7 15.59 12.62 0.20
C PHE A 7 15.93 13.73 -0.81
N ASP A 8 16.23 14.93 -0.33
CA ASP A 8 16.47 16.13 -1.15
C ASP A 8 15.36 16.39 -2.19
N SER A 9 14.14 15.96 -1.91
CA SER A 9 13.00 16.14 -2.82
C SER A 9 12.25 17.42 -2.47
N ASN A 10 12.13 18.29 -3.46
CA ASN A 10 11.30 19.49 -3.40
C ASN A 10 9.89 19.27 -3.94
N ILE A 11 9.60 18.07 -4.49
CA ILE A 11 8.30 17.75 -5.08
C ILE A 11 7.44 17.07 -4.01
N ILE A 12 6.50 17.84 -3.46
CA ILE A 12 5.57 17.40 -2.44
C ILE A 12 4.19 17.88 -2.86
N LEU A 13 3.37 16.98 -3.38
CA LEU A 13 2.05 17.29 -3.90
C LEU A 13 0.97 16.70 -2.97
N PRO A 14 -0.06 17.47 -2.60
CA PRO A 14 -1.18 16.93 -1.85
C PRO A 14 -2.02 16.00 -2.74
N CYS A 15 -2.47 14.87 -2.18
CA CYS A 15 -3.37 13.95 -2.84
C CYS A 15 -4.13 13.14 -1.79
N ASP A 16 -5.42 13.37 -1.69
CA ASP A 16 -6.31 12.46 -0.97
C ASP A 16 -6.81 11.38 -1.93
N VAL A 17 -6.35 10.16 -1.73
CA VAL A 17 -6.73 9.03 -2.61
C VAL A 17 -8.19 8.59 -2.47
N ALA A 18 -8.95 9.15 -1.53
CA ALA A 18 -10.39 9.01 -1.44
C ALA A 18 -11.14 10.01 -2.34
N ASN A 19 -10.43 10.94 -2.99
CA ASN A 19 -10.98 11.99 -3.85
C ASN A 19 -10.46 11.83 -5.28
N ASP A 20 -11.34 11.49 -6.20
CA ASP A 20 -10.98 11.30 -7.62
C ASP A 20 -10.35 12.54 -8.26
N LYS A 21 -10.80 13.75 -7.88
CA LYS A 21 -10.23 15.00 -8.40
C LYS A 21 -8.78 15.22 -7.96
N ASP A 22 -8.44 14.83 -6.73
CA ASP A 22 -7.06 14.90 -6.25
C ASP A 22 -6.16 13.96 -7.05
N ILE A 23 -6.64 12.74 -7.32
CA ILE A 23 -5.94 11.75 -8.15
C ILE A 23 -5.76 12.27 -9.58
N GLU A 24 -6.80 12.81 -10.18
CA GLU A 24 -6.77 13.35 -11.56
C GLU A 24 -5.80 14.52 -11.69
N ASN A 25 -5.72 15.39 -10.68
CA ASN A 25 -4.86 16.57 -10.70
C ASN A 25 -3.39 16.28 -10.36
N LEU A 26 -3.08 15.16 -9.72
CA LEU A 26 -1.73 14.83 -9.25
C LEU A 26 -0.72 14.72 -10.40
N PHE A 27 -1.04 13.92 -11.41
CA PHE A 27 -0.08 13.55 -12.47
C PHE A 27 0.22 14.69 -13.45
N PRO A 28 -0.75 15.55 -13.83
CA PRO A 28 -0.42 16.78 -14.59
C PRO A 28 0.52 17.72 -13.85
N LEU A 29 0.43 17.81 -12.52
CA LEU A 29 1.36 18.60 -11.71
C LEU A 29 2.75 17.95 -11.67
N LEU A 30 2.80 16.61 -11.52
CA LEU A 30 4.05 15.88 -11.51
C LEU A 30 4.77 15.96 -12.87
N GLU A 31 4.02 15.88 -13.98
CA GLU A 31 4.56 16.01 -15.33
C GLU A 31 5.30 17.34 -15.55
N LYS A 32 4.77 18.42 -15.00
CA LYS A 32 5.43 19.74 -15.09
C LYS A 32 6.80 19.80 -14.41
N GLU A 33 6.98 19.00 -13.36
CA GLU A 33 8.22 18.97 -12.57
C GLU A 33 9.23 17.93 -13.12
N TRP A 34 8.75 16.76 -13.54
CA TRP A 34 9.58 15.63 -13.93
C TRP A 34 9.45 15.20 -15.39
N GLY A 35 8.37 15.58 -16.07
CA GLY A 35 7.97 14.90 -17.29
C GLY A 35 7.42 13.50 -16.99
N LYS A 36 7.75 12.52 -17.83
CA LYS A 36 7.36 11.12 -17.62
C LYS A 36 8.26 10.43 -16.60
N PHE A 37 7.71 9.41 -15.95
CA PHE A 37 8.41 8.65 -14.91
C PHE A 37 8.25 7.13 -15.12
N ASP A 38 9.06 6.34 -14.38
CA ASP A 38 9.22 4.90 -14.61
C ASP A 38 8.65 4.04 -13.49
N ILE A 39 8.46 4.60 -12.30
CA ILE A 39 8.08 3.84 -11.12
C ILE A 39 6.94 4.54 -10.36
N LEU A 40 5.87 3.80 -10.09
CA LEU A 40 4.80 4.21 -9.18
C LEU A 40 4.78 3.27 -7.98
N VAL A 41 5.08 3.79 -6.80
CA VAL A 41 4.97 3.05 -5.53
C VAL A 41 3.73 3.49 -4.78
N HIS A 42 2.80 2.55 -4.61
CA HIS A 42 1.61 2.71 -3.77
C HIS A 42 1.89 2.14 -2.38
N SER A 43 2.19 3.01 -1.42
CA SER A 43 2.42 2.65 -0.01
C SER A 43 1.35 3.29 0.87
N ILE A 44 0.08 3.01 0.56
CA ILE A 44 -1.09 3.64 1.19
C ILE A 44 -1.99 2.56 1.78
N ALA A 45 -2.40 2.74 3.03
CA ALA A 45 -3.43 1.95 3.68
C ALA A 45 -4.05 2.76 4.82
N PHE A 46 -5.35 2.67 4.96
CA PHE A 46 -6.06 3.31 6.06
C PHE A 46 -7.37 2.60 6.35
N VAL A 47 -7.68 2.52 7.62
CA VAL A 47 -8.99 2.21 8.19
C VAL A 47 -9.05 2.86 9.58
N PRO A 48 -10.24 3.26 10.08
CA PRO A 48 -10.37 3.75 11.45
C PRO A 48 -9.84 2.75 12.47
N LYS A 49 -9.21 3.26 13.53
CA LYS A 49 -8.48 2.46 14.51
C LYS A 49 -9.34 1.42 15.24
N GLU A 50 -10.60 1.72 15.45
CA GLU A 50 -11.58 0.81 16.07
C GLU A 50 -11.79 -0.47 15.24
N ALA A 51 -11.61 -0.42 13.94
CA ALA A 51 -11.67 -1.59 13.07
C ALA A 51 -10.45 -2.51 13.17
N LEU A 52 -9.37 -2.06 13.82
CA LEU A 52 -8.12 -2.80 14.02
C LEU A 52 -7.98 -3.33 15.45
N SER A 53 -9.10 -3.63 16.12
CA SER A 53 -9.12 -4.15 17.47
C SER A 53 -10.33 -5.05 17.70
N GLY A 54 -10.20 -6.02 18.61
CA GLY A 54 -11.29 -6.91 19.00
C GLY A 54 -11.65 -7.97 17.96
N ASP A 55 -12.86 -8.53 18.11
CA ASP A 55 -13.35 -9.56 17.20
C ASP A 55 -13.69 -9.00 15.82
N PHE A 56 -13.44 -9.78 14.78
CA PHE A 56 -13.65 -9.37 13.39
C PHE A 56 -15.12 -9.05 13.09
N ILE A 57 -16.06 -9.89 13.56
CA ILE A 57 -17.49 -9.68 13.27
C ILE A 57 -18.01 -8.44 13.97
N GLU A 58 -17.59 -8.21 15.22
CA GLU A 58 -18.04 -7.08 16.03
C GLU A 58 -17.45 -5.75 15.55
N SER A 59 -16.18 -5.75 15.11
CA SER A 59 -15.48 -4.53 14.68
C SER A 59 -15.73 -4.14 13.21
N THR A 60 -16.32 -5.06 12.41
CA THR A 60 -16.55 -4.79 10.98
C THR A 60 -17.90 -4.13 10.77
N SER A 61 -17.89 -2.86 10.40
CA SER A 61 -19.07 -2.11 9.93
C SER A 61 -19.02 -1.93 8.40
N ARG A 62 -20.17 -1.60 7.80
CA ARG A 62 -20.24 -1.23 6.39
C ARG A 62 -19.30 -0.05 6.07
N GLU A 63 -19.27 0.93 6.97
CA GLU A 63 -18.42 2.13 6.82
C GLU A 63 -16.94 1.75 6.85
N ASN A 64 -16.48 1.02 7.88
CA ASN A 64 -15.09 0.58 7.99
C ASN A 64 -14.67 -0.30 6.80
N PHE A 65 -15.55 -1.18 6.34
CA PHE A 65 -15.32 -2.00 5.16
C PHE A 65 -15.12 -1.13 3.90
N THR A 66 -16.00 -0.15 3.70
CA THR A 66 -15.94 0.76 2.54
C THR A 66 -14.67 1.60 2.58
N ILE A 67 -14.34 2.21 3.72
CA ILE A 67 -13.13 3.02 3.88
C ILE A 67 -11.87 2.18 3.62
N ALA A 68 -11.77 1.00 4.23
CA ALA A 68 -10.62 0.12 4.07
C ALA A 68 -10.38 -0.26 2.61
N HIS A 69 -11.42 -0.68 1.88
CA HIS A 69 -11.30 -1.08 0.49
C HIS A 69 -11.07 0.10 -0.45
N ASN A 70 -11.74 1.22 -0.21
CA ASN A 70 -11.56 2.42 -1.03
C ASN A 70 -10.11 2.93 -0.95
N ILE A 71 -9.59 3.12 0.27
CA ILE A 71 -8.26 3.72 0.47
C ILE A 71 -7.14 2.69 0.29
N SER A 72 -7.32 1.45 0.75
CA SER A 72 -6.20 0.49 0.82
C SER A 72 -6.16 -0.49 -0.36
N SER A 73 -7.15 -0.48 -1.25
CA SER A 73 -7.21 -1.38 -2.40
C SER A 73 -7.52 -0.62 -3.70
N TYR A 74 -8.70 0.01 -3.81
CA TYR A 74 -9.15 0.70 -5.01
C TYR A 74 -8.21 1.82 -5.43
N SER A 75 -7.65 2.57 -4.48
CA SER A 75 -6.77 3.71 -4.74
C SER A 75 -5.55 3.32 -5.59
N PHE A 76 -5.01 2.09 -5.46
CA PHE A 76 -3.92 1.63 -6.33
C PHE A 76 -4.35 1.56 -7.80
N THR A 77 -5.53 1.03 -8.07
CA THR A 77 -6.08 0.96 -9.43
C THR A 77 -6.41 2.35 -9.97
N ALA A 78 -6.97 3.23 -9.13
CA ALA A 78 -7.29 4.61 -9.52
C ALA A 78 -6.03 5.41 -9.85
N LEU A 79 -5.01 5.36 -8.99
CA LEU A 79 -3.71 5.99 -9.24
C LEU A 79 -3.03 5.44 -10.49
N ALA A 80 -3.02 4.12 -10.67
CA ALA A 80 -2.45 3.50 -11.87
C ALA A 80 -3.16 3.98 -13.14
N LYS A 81 -4.51 4.00 -13.14
CA LYS A 81 -5.31 4.50 -14.27
C LYS A 81 -4.94 5.94 -14.63
N ALA A 82 -4.84 6.81 -13.64
CA ALA A 82 -4.49 8.21 -13.84
C ALA A 82 -3.01 8.40 -14.25
N ALA A 83 -2.10 7.54 -13.79
CA ALA A 83 -0.67 7.61 -14.08
C ALA A 83 -0.30 7.17 -15.51
N ILE A 84 -1.05 6.24 -16.12
CA ILE A 84 -0.71 5.62 -17.43
C ILE A 84 -0.25 6.61 -18.50
N PRO A 85 -0.92 7.77 -18.72
CA PRO A 85 -0.46 8.73 -19.75
C PRO A 85 0.92 9.33 -19.47
N TYR A 86 1.35 9.33 -18.22
CA TYR A 86 2.57 9.95 -17.72
C TYR A 86 3.71 8.98 -17.45
N LEU A 87 3.46 7.68 -17.64
CA LEU A 87 4.48 6.64 -17.49
C LEU A 87 5.30 6.46 -18.76
N ASN A 88 6.57 6.16 -18.62
CA ASN A 88 7.43 5.68 -19.68
C ASN A 88 7.05 4.23 -20.09
N THR A 89 7.52 3.78 -21.24
CA THR A 89 7.41 2.37 -21.63
C THR A 89 8.20 1.47 -20.67
N ASN A 90 7.65 0.29 -20.35
CA ASN A 90 8.26 -0.68 -19.42
C ASN A 90 8.29 -0.24 -17.95
N SER A 91 7.48 0.74 -17.57
CA SER A 91 7.38 1.20 -16.19
C SER A 91 6.89 0.13 -15.22
N SER A 92 7.19 0.32 -13.94
CA SER A 92 6.85 -0.60 -12.86
C SER A 92 5.88 0.06 -11.88
N LEU A 93 4.80 -0.63 -11.56
CA LEU A 93 3.85 -0.27 -10.52
C LEU A 93 4.00 -1.26 -9.38
N LEU A 94 4.18 -0.75 -8.17
CA LEU A 94 4.44 -1.55 -6.98
C LEU A 94 3.50 -1.15 -5.85
N THR A 95 3.00 -2.13 -5.11
CA THR A 95 2.26 -1.89 -3.86
C THR A 95 2.80 -2.74 -2.72
N LEU A 96 2.41 -2.39 -1.48
CA LEU A 96 2.79 -3.13 -0.29
C LEU A 96 1.61 -3.89 0.28
N SER A 97 1.77 -5.19 0.43
CA SER A 97 0.82 -6.11 1.06
C SER A 97 1.38 -6.69 2.36
N TYR A 98 0.62 -7.57 2.97
CA TYR A 98 0.97 -8.24 4.21
C TYR A 98 0.31 -9.63 4.27
N LEU A 99 0.91 -10.55 5.00
CA LEU A 99 0.42 -11.93 5.19
C LEU A 99 -1.07 -12.01 5.61
N GLY A 100 -1.59 -10.95 6.23
CA GLY A 100 -3.01 -10.83 6.56
C GLY A 100 -3.97 -10.86 5.36
N ALA A 101 -3.46 -10.75 4.13
CA ALA A 101 -4.23 -10.96 2.90
C ALA A 101 -4.57 -12.45 2.66
N GLU A 102 -3.73 -13.37 3.17
CA GLU A 102 -3.86 -14.81 2.96
C GLU A 102 -4.28 -15.57 4.22
N ARG A 103 -3.95 -15.04 5.39
CA ARG A 103 -4.20 -15.67 6.69
C ARG A 103 -4.87 -14.70 7.64
N THR A 104 -5.72 -15.23 8.51
CA THR A 104 -6.29 -14.43 9.60
C THR A 104 -5.19 -13.99 10.57
N MET A 105 -5.11 -12.69 10.79
CA MET A 105 -4.20 -12.09 11.75
C MET A 105 -5.01 -11.39 12.84
N PRO A 106 -4.72 -11.63 14.14
CA PRO A 106 -5.43 -10.98 15.24
C PRO A 106 -5.43 -9.45 15.07
N ASN A 107 -6.59 -8.84 15.27
CA ASN A 107 -6.80 -7.38 15.18
C ASN A 107 -6.55 -6.74 13.79
N TYR A 108 -6.16 -7.51 12.78
CA TYR A 108 -5.99 -6.99 11.43
C TYR A 108 -7.33 -6.83 10.69
N ASN A 109 -8.29 -7.67 11.02
CA ASN A 109 -9.71 -7.60 10.70
C ASN A 109 -9.98 -7.20 9.23
N VAL A 110 -10.80 -6.16 9.01
CA VAL A 110 -11.19 -5.70 7.67
C VAL A 110 -10.00 -5.28 6.79
N MET A 111 -8.88 -4.89 7.39
CA MET A 111 -7.67 -4.59 6.62
C MET A 111 -7.12 -5.82 5.90
N GLY A 112 -7.25 -7.02 6.47
CA GLY A 112 -6.91 -8.27 5.81
C GLY A 112 -7.70 -8.48 4.52
N LEU A 113 -9.00 -8.19 4.54
CA LEU A 113 -9.86 -8.26 3.35
C LEU A 113 -9.45 -7.22 2.30
N ALA A 114 -9.14 -5.99 2.73
CA ALA A 114 -8.68 -4.94 1.84
C ALA A 114 -7.33 -5.32 1.18
N LYS A 115 -6.41 -5.96 1.92
CA LYS A 115 -5.12 -6.45 1.35
C LYS A 115 -5.32 -7.63 0.41
N ALA A 116 -6.25 -8.55 0.67
CA ALA A 116 -6.61 -9.62 -0.26
C ALA A 116 -7.18 -9.04 -1.57
N SER A 117 -8.05 -8.03 -1.46
CA SER A 117 -8.55 -7.27 -2.61
C SER A 117 -7.42 -6.55 -3.38
N LEU A 118 -6.46 -5.95 -2.67
CA LEU A 118 -5.30 -5.29 -3.27
C LEU A 118 -4.43 -6.28 -4.08
N GLU A 119 -4.18 -7.47 -3.55
CA GLU A 119 -3.43 -8.52 -4.25
C GLU A 119 -4.19 -9.05 -5.47
N ALA A 120 -5.53 -9.12 -5.39
CA ALA A 120 -6.34 -9.41 -6.57
C ALA A 120 -6.20 -8.29 -7.62
N ASN A 121 -6.24 -7.02 -7.22
CA ASN A 121 -6.01 -5.88 -8.13
C ASN A 121 -4.66 -5.98 -8.84
N VAL A 122 -3.58 -6.37 -8.14
CA VAL A 122 -2.26 -6.59 -8.75
C VAL A 122 -2.36 -7.61 -9.91
N ARG A 123 -3.04 -8.74 -9.70
CA ARG A 123 -3.22 -9.78 -10.74
C ARG A 123 -4.01 -9.27 -11.93
N TYR A 124 -5.14 -8.59 -11.69
CA TYR A 124 -5.96 -8.03 -12.78
C TYR A 124 -5.25 -6.89 -13.52
N MET A 125 -4.57 -6.01 -12.80
CA MET A 125 -3.83 -4.91 -13.39
C MET A 125 -2.62 -5.41 -14.20
N SER A 126 -1.87 -6.40 -13.71
CA SER A 126 -0.74 -6.99 -14.43
C SER A 126 -1.19 -7.63 -15.75
N HIS A 127 -2.33 -8.33 -15.76
CA HIS A 127 -2.92 -8.88 -16.97
C HIS A 127 -3.33 -7.78 -17.97
N SER A 128 -4.01 -6.74 -17.47
CA SER A 128 -4.51 -5.63 -18.29
C SER A 128 -3.39 -4.75 -18.86
N LEU A 129 -2.38 -4.45 -18.04
CA LEU A 129 -1.32 -3.50 -18.36
C LEU A 129 -0.09 -4.17 -18.99
N GLY A 130 0.09 -5.47 -18.80
CA GLY A 130 1.22 -6.23 -19.36
C GLY A 130 1.31 -6.12 -20.87
N LYS A 131 0.17 -6.12 -21.57
CA LYS A 131 0.10 -5.91 -23.05
C LYS A 131 0.65 -4.54 -23.49
N LYS A 132 0.70 -3.58 -22.56
CA LYS A 132 1.25 -2.23 -22.80
C LYS A 132 2.70 -2.10 -22.31
N GLY A 133 3.31 -3.21 -21.87
CA GLY A 133 4.69 -3.25 -21.37
C GLY A 133 4.86 -2.85 -19.91
N PHE A 134 3.79 -2.59 -19.14
CA PHE A 134 3.90 -2.25 -17.72
C PHE A 134 3.96 -3.50 -16.85
N ARG A 135 4.74 -3.45 -15.79
CA ARG A 135 4.82 -4.48 -14.76
C ARG A 135 4.06 -4.01 -13.52
N VAL A 136 3.31 -4.92 -12.90
CA VAL A 136 2.56 -4.62 -11.67
C VAL A 136 2.84 -5.72 -10.66
N ASN A 137 3.38 -5.34 -9.50
CA ASN A 137 3.81 -6.26 -8.46
C ASN A 137 3.35 -5.79 -7.07
N ALA A 138 3.40 -6.70 -6.11
CA ALA A 138 3.24 -6.42 -4.68
C ALA A 138 4.38 -7.04 -3.89
N ILE A 139 4.81 -6.38 -2.83
CA ILE A 139 5.68 -6.94 -1.81
C ILE A 139 4.82 -7.28 -0.60
N SER A 140 4.75 -8.56 -0.25
CA SER A 140 4.16 -9.02 1.01
C SER A 140 5.25 -9.01 2.07
N ALA A 141 5.44 -7.87 2.73
CA ALA A 141 6.47 -7.68 3.73
C ALA A 141 6.09 -8.31 5.08
N GLY A 142 7.08 -8.73 5.86
CA GLY A 142 6.89 -9.04 7.28
C GLY A 142 6.51 -7.78 8.10
N PRO A 143 6.19 -7.94 9.40
CA PRO A 143 5.81 -6.81 10.23
C PRO A 143 6.98 -5.84 10.43
N ILE A 144 6.74 -4.56 10.20
CA ILE A 144 7.68 -3.46 10.40
C ILE A 144 7.06 -2.44 11.34
N LYS A 145 7.83 -1.94 12.31
CA LYS A 145 7.39 -0.88 13.22
C LYS A 145 7.28 0.45 12.48
N THR A 146 6.08 0.75 12.00
CA THR A 146 5.73 2.01 11.32
C THR A 146 4.63 2.74 12.08
N LEU A 147 4.39 4.01 11.74
CA LEU A 147 3.25 4.76 12.28
C LEU A 147 1.91 4.06 11.96
N ALA A 148 1.76 3.53 10.76
CA ALA A 148 0.56 2.77 10.38
C ALA A 148 0.39 1.49 11.22
N ALA A 149 1.46 0.76 11.48
CA ALA A 149 1.44 -0.45 12.31
C ALA A 149 1.05 -0.17 13.77
N SER A 150 1.36 1.02 14.30
CA SER A 150 0.98 1.42 15.66
C SER A 150 -0.54 1.54 15.87
N GLY A 151 -1.32 1.59 14.79
CA GLY A 151 -2.79 1.56 14.84
C GLY A 151 -3.37 0.18 15.13
N ILE A 152 -2.61 -0.90 14.92
CA ILE A 152 -3.05 -2.28 15.14
C ILE A 152 -2.95 -2.62 16.62
N ALA A 153 -4.05 -3.04 17.23
CA ALA A 153 -4.04 -3.44 18.64
C ALA A 153 -3.09 -4.63 18.87
N ASN A 154 -2.27 -4.54 19.93
CA ASN A 154 -1.28 -5.56 20.27
C ASN A 154 -0.22 -5.85 19.17
N PHE A 155 0.11 -4.87 18.36
CA PHE A 155 1.11 -5.04 17.29
C PHE A 155 2.45 -5.59 17.82
N ASP A 156 2.92 -5.16 18.98
CA ASP A 156 4.18 -5.66 19.57
C ASP A 156 4.15 -7.19 19.79
N LYS A 157 3.02 -7.74 20.25
CA LYS A 157 2.89 -9.21 20.40
C LYS A 157 3.02 -9.95 19.07
N MET A 158 2.45 -9.39 18.00
CA MET A 158 2.55 -9.94 16.66
C MET A 158 3.98 -9.82 16.12
N TYR A 159 4.65 -8.70 16.38
CA TYR A 159 6.03 -8.44 15.99
C TYR A 159 7.00 -9.43 16.67
N ASP A 160 6.87 -9.63 17.99
CA ASP A 160 7.66 -10.57 18.78
C ASP A 160 7.38 -12.03 18.39
N PHE A 161 6.11 -12.34 18.06
CA PHE A 161 5.75 -13.67 17.58
C PHE A 161 6.45 -13.96 16.25
N ASN A 162 6.41 -13.03 15.31
CA ASN A 162 7.05 -13.19 14.00
C ASN A 162 8.58 -13.35 14.16
N GLU A 163 9.23 -12.55 15.00
CA GLU A 163 10.67 -12.67 15.28
C GLU A 163 11.06 -14.06 15.76
N ARG A 164 10.29 -14.60 16.72
CA ARG A 164 10.56 -15.94 17.27
C ARG A 164 10.32 -17.09 16.29
N HIS A 165 9.39 -16.93 15.34
CA HIS A 165 8.99 -17.98 14.42
C HIS A 165 9.60 -17.86 13.03
N ALA A 166 10.10 -16.69 12.64
CA ALA A 166 10.85 -16.51 11.41
C ALA A 166 12.10 -17.40 11.38
N ALA A 167 12.43 -17.93 10.23
CA ALA A 167 13.61 -18.80 10.08
C ALA A 167 14.91 -18.10 10.49
N LEU A 168 15.05 -16.81 10.14
CA LEU A 168 16.20 -15.98 10.49
C LEU A 168 16.17 -15.46 11.94
N LYS A 169 15.12 -15.79 12.73
CA LYS A 169 14.96 -15.33 14.12
C LYS A 169 15.06 -13.82 14.30
N ARG A 170 14.61 -13.08 13.31
CA ARG A 170 14.48 -11.63 13.32
C ARG A 170 13.36 -11.17 12.40
N ASN A 171 12.90 -9.96 12.60
CA ASN A 171 11.99 -9.30 11.68
C ASN A 171 12.74 -8.69 10.49
N VAL A 172 12.02 -8.43 9.40
CA VAL A 172 12.51 -7.71 8.23
C VAL A 172 12.78 -6.24 8.58
N THR A 173 13.77 -5.63 7.91
CA THR A 173 14.07 -4.21 8.05
C THR A 173 13.44 -3.38 6.93
N ILE A 174 13.35 -2.06 7.14
CA ILE A 174 12.88 -1.11 6.11
C ILE A 174 13.80 -1.16 4.88
N ASP A 175 15.11 -1.24 5.10
CA ASP A 175 16.10 -1.30 4.02
C ASP A 175 15.97 -2.57 3.17
N GLU A 176 15.70 -3.72 3.79
CA GLU A 176 15.45 -4.96 3.06
C GLU A 176 14.21 -4.86 2.18
N VAL A 177 13.12 -4.23 2.66
CA VAL A 177 11.93 -3.99 1.84
C VAL A 177 12.22 -3.00 0.71
N GLY A 178 12.98 -1.94 1.00
CA GLY A 178 13.43 -0.98 0.00
C GLY A 178 14.28 -1.62 -1.11
N ASN A 179 15.23 -2.49 -0.73
CA ASN A 179 16.09 -3.22 -1.68
C ASN A 179 15.29 -4.19 -2.59
N VAL A 180 14.19 -4.76 -2.07
CA VAL A 180 13.31 -5.61 -2.90
C VAL A 180 12.45 -4.75 -3.83
N ALA A 181 12.14 -3.52 -3.44
CA ALA A 181 11.34 -2.59 -4.23
C ALA A 181 12.12 -1.97 -5.41
N ALA A 182 13.43 -1.82 -5.25
CA ALA A 182 14.35 -1.30 -6.28
C ALA A 182 14.68 -2.32 -7.35
#